data_9289ee0292e5f7d37501a8c45b7f4dc7
#
_entry.id   9289ee0292e5f7d37501a8c45b7f4dc7
#
_cell.length_a   1.000
_cell.length_b   1.000
_cell.length_c   1.000
_cell.angle_alpha   90.00
_cell.angle_beta   90.00
_cell.angle_gamma   90.00
#
_symmetry.space_group_name_H-M   'P 1'
#
loop_
_entity.id
_entity.type
_entity.pdbx_description
1 polymer ?
#
loop_
_entity_poly.entity_id
_entity_poly.type
_entity_poly.pdbx_seq_one_letter_code
_entity_poly.pdbx_strand_id
1 'polypeptide(L)'
;MTAALPVASLWIGDRLSYIEITVLKSFMAQGHEVTLFTLGPVADVPDGVILRDAQEFGAPEFDFSGLTRRFAAGVYSDVFRIDLLAQTDFIWADLDAYCVRRLEPIEGYLVGTTNPQKLKPNNGVLRLPRASEALRLIRDFLHDPNPIPWWFPERRKAFRLAKKASGLRWGIETFKWSVSGPMILNKALHRTGEVAHVLPQPALYPVNHNTCVQLLDPKADHAAFETPETLSVHLFGATKLHLIAEHDGLPPTGSYIDTICKRHDVDPAAFPLAAGTDAAELVADPDFDAAILARGAAQEDENHAKIADPVGAAALSHRRHAHTAPTTSALSNHQNKLADAAPPLKGT
;
A
#
# COMPACT_ATOMS: atom_id res chain seq x y z
N MET A 1 31.11 -3.77 -15.88
CA MET A 1 29.73 -3.67 -15.34
C MET A 1 29.78 -2.88 -14.04
N THR A 2 28.95 -1.87 -13.88
CA THR A 2 28.81 -1.16 -12.60
C THR A 2 28.22 -2.11 -11.55
N ALA A 3 28.69 -1.99 -10.29
CA ALA A 3 28.11 -2.76 -9.19
C ALA A 3 26.60 -2.47 -9.07
N ALA A 4 25.81 -3.48 -8.69
CA ALA A 4 24.41 -3.27 -8.41
C ALA A 4 24.25 -2.34 -7.20
N LEU A 5 23.26 -1.45 -7.24
CA LEU A 5 22.92 -0.66 -6.06
C LEU A 5 22.39 -1.60 -4.97
N PRO A 6 22.69 -1.31 -3.69
CA PRO A 6 22.19 -2.12 -2.59
C PRO A 6 20.68 -1.92 -2.44
N VAL A 7 19.98 -2.99 -2.00
CA VAL A 7 18.53 -2.99 -1.72
C VAL A 7 18.33 -3.01 -0.21
N ALA A 8 17.39 -2.22 0.26
CA ALA A 8 16.98 -2.17 1.65
C ALA A 8 15.49 -2.51 1.80
N SER A 9 15.19 -3.28 2.84
CA SER A 9 13.83 -3.60 3.28
C SER A 9 13.73 -3.40 4.79
N LEU A 10 12.49 -3.32 5.29
CA LEU A 10 12.21 -3.26 6.73
C LEU A 10 11.31 -4.42 7.12
N TRP A 11 11.60 -5.05 8.26
CA TRP A 11 10.72 -6.04 8.87
C TRP A 11 10.39 -5.67 10.32
N ILE A 12 9.10 -5.70 10.64
CA ILE A 12 8.57 -5.48 11.99
C ILE A 12 7.86 -6.75 12.41
N GLY A 13 8.61 -7.67 12.99
CA GLY A 13 8.18 -9.00 13.42
C GLY A 13 9.37 -9.77 13.94
N ASP A 14 9.15 -10.97 14.45
CA ASP A 14 10.16 -11.83 15.07
C ASP A 14 10.65 -12.97 14.15
N ARG A 15 9.96 -13.19 13.02
CA ARG A 15 10.26 -14.29 12.09
C ARG A 15 9.84 -13.92 10.67
N LEU A 16 10.59 -14.39 9.68
CA LEU A 16 10.24 -14.33 8.24
C LEU A 16 9.47 -15.59 7.83
N SER A 17 8.53 -15.44 6.89
CA SER A 17 7.90 -16.58 6.22
C SER A 17 8.59 -16.89 4.88
N TYR A 18 8.16 -17.97 4.24
CA TYR A 18 8.67 -18.35 2.93
C TYR A 18 8.54 -17.23 1.87
N ILE A 19 7.56 -16.31 2.01
CA ILE A 19 7.38 -15.20 1.08
C ILE A 19 8.53 -14.21 1.23
N GLU A 20 8.80 -13.71 2.43
CA GLU A 20 9.88 -12.75 2.68
C GLU A 20 11.24 -13.36 2.35
N ILE A 21 11.45 -14.64 2.73
CA ILE A 21 12.69 -15.38 2.42
C ILE A 21 12.91 -15.45 0.90
N THR A 22 11.86 -15.81 0.14
CA THR A 22 11.92 -15.89 -1.34
C THR A 22 12.22 -14.53 -1.95
N VAL A 23 11.60 -13.46 -1.46
CA VAL A 23 11.84 -12.10 -1.93
C VAL A 23 13.28 -11.67 -1.66
N LEU A 24 13.81 -11.85 -0.45
CA LEU A 24 15.20 -11.51 -0.13
C LEU A 24 16.18 -12.28 -1.01
N LYS A 25 15.98 -13.60 -1.16
CA LYS A 25 16.81 -14.45 -2.05
C LYS A 25 16.74 -14.00 -3.52
N SER A 26 15.58 -13.50 -3.98
CA SER A 26 15.44 -13.04 -5.36
C SER A 26 16.30 -11.82 -5.66
N PHE A 27 16.43 -10.85 -4.73
CA PHE A 27 17.33 -9.71 -4.89
C PHE A 27 18.79 -10.14 -4.92
N MET A 28 19.19 -11.04 -4.00
CA MET A 28 20.56 -11.57 -3.99
C MET A 28 20.88 -12.34 -5.29
N ALA A 29 19.94 -13.11 -5.82
CA ALA A 29 20.13 -13.83 -7.09
C ALA A 29 20.33 -12.88 -8.29
N GLN A 30 19.83 -11.65 -8.22
CA GLN A 30 20.05 -10.60 -9.23
C GLN A 30 21.32 -9.76 -8.94
N GLY A 31 22.11 -10.15 -7.95
CA GLY A 31 23.41 -9.54 -7.63
C GLY A 31 23.32 -8.26 -6.80
N HIS A 32 22.20 -8.00 -6.14
CA HIS A 32 22.08 -6.92 -5.17
C HIS A 32 22.64 -7.35 -3.81
N GLU A 33 23.37 -6.47 -3.15
CA GLU A 33 23.56 -6.56 -1.71
C GLU A 33 22.23 -6.22 -1.02
N VAL A 34 21.80 -7.04 -0.06
CA VAL A 34 20.49 -6.91 0.58
C VAL A 34 20.67 -6.60 2.06
N THR A 35 20.10 -5.48 2.49
CA THR A 35 20.04 -5.08 3.90
C THR A 35 18.62 -5.16 4.40
N LEU A 36 18.41 -5.92 5.46
CA LEU A 36 17.13 -5.99 6.18
C LEU A 36 17.25 -5.19 7.48
N PHE A 37 16.49 -4.11 7.56
CA PHE A 37 16.36 -3.33 8.78
C PHE A 37 15.30 -3.92 9.69
N THR A 38 15.56 -3.96 11.00
CA THR A 38 14.67 -4.59 12.00
C THR A 38 14.61 -3.74 13.27
N LEU A 39 13.57 -3.91 14.05
CA LEU A 39 13.44 -3.30 15.38
C LEU A 39 13.80 -4.25 16.53
N GLY A 40 14.29 -5.43 16.22
CA GLY A 40 14.67 -6.46 17.16
C GLY A 40 15.15 -7.73 16.46
N PRO A 41 15.41 -8.82 17.20
CA PRO A 41 15.83 -10.08 16.62
C PRO A 41 14.77 -10.66 15.67
N VAL A 42 15.21 -11.19 14.52
CA VAL A 42 14.36 -11.83 13.52
C VAL A 42 14.92 -13.20 13.19
N ALA A 43 14.06 -14.22 13.25
CA ALA A 43 14.40 -15.58 12.87
C ALA A 43 14.24 -15.80 11.35
N ASP A 44 14.90 -16.85 10.86
CA ASP A 44 14.81 -17.36 9.48
C ASP A 44 15.30 -16.38 8.40
N VAL A 45 16.22 -15.50 8.77
CA VAL A 45 16.87 -14.59 7.80
C VAL A 45 17.83 -15.38 6.93
N PRO A 46 17.74 -15.29 5.58
CA PRO A 46 18.63 -16.00 4.68
C PRO A 46 20.10 -15.58 4.85
N ASP A 47 21.00 -16.54 4.70
CA ASP A 47 22.43 -16.26 4.66
C ASP A 47 22.76 -15.23 3.56
N GLY A 48 23.66 -14.29 3.87
CA GLY A 48 24.05 -13.22 2.97
C GLY A 48 23.23 -11.94 3.08
N VAL A 49 22.10 -11.94 3.80
CA VAL A 49 21.37 -10.74 4.13
C VAL A 49 22.04 -10.01 5.30
N ILE A 50 22.28 -8.71 5.13
CA ILE A 50 22.86 -7.85 6.17
C ILE A 50 21.74 -7.36 7.09
N LEU A 51 21.85 -7.69 8.38
CA LEU A 51 20.91 -7.15 9.38
C LEU A 51 21.42 -5.83 9.94
N ARG A 52 20.50 -4.85 10.04
CA ARG A 52 20.77 -3.53 10.63
C ARG A 52 19.62 -3.09 11.50
N ASP A 53 19.92 -2.27 12.49
CA ASP A 53 18.91 -1.67 13.36
C ASP A 53 18.18 -0.54 12.62
N ALA A 54 16.85 -0.62 12.55
CA ALA A 54 16.04 0.41 11.95
C ALA A 54 16.13 1.77 12.70
N GLN A 55 16.50 1.76 13.96
CA GLN A 55 16.68 2.96 14.77
C GLN A 55 17.87 3.83 14.31
N GLU A 56 18.77 3.31 13.49
CA GLU A 56 19.88 4.09 12.90
C GLU A 56 19.40 5.33 12.12
N PHE A 57 18.18 5.30 11.58
CA PHE A 57 17.58 6.43 10.87
C PHE A 57 16.65 7.28 11.72
N GLY A 58 16.63 7.04 13.02
CA GLY A 58 15.72 7.67 13.97
C GLY A 58 14.37 6.96 14.04
N ALA A 59 13.81 6.87 15.24
CA ALA A 59 12.41 6.46 15.40
C ALA A 59 11.53 7.67 15.09
N PRO A 60 10.51 7.54 14.23
CA PRO A 60 9.52 8.60 14.13
C PRO A 60 8.83 8.79 15.47
N GLU A 61 8.78 10.03 15.96
CA GLU A 61 8.06 10.40 17.18
C GLU A 61 6.55 10.43 16.89
N PHE A 62 5.93 9.25 16.77
CA PHE A 62 4.49 9.13 16.56
C PHE A 62 3.82 8.54 17.79
N ASP A 63 2.62 9.04 18.07
CA ASP A 63 1.73 8.38 19.03
C ASP A 63 0.99 7.24 18.31
N PHE A 64 1.48 6.03 18.49
CA PHE A 64 0.86 4.82 17.98
C PHE A 64 -0.26 4.28 18.88
N SER A 65 -0.55 4.95 20.00
CA SER A 65 -1.62 4.53 20.91
C SER A 65 -2.97 4.59 20.19
N GLY A 66 -3.73 3.52 20.30
CA GLY A 66 -5.04 3.40 19.65
C GLY A 66 -5.03 3.03 18.16
N LEU A 67 -3.85 2.78 17.58
CA LEU A 67 -3.74 2.24 16.22
C LEU A 67 -3.62 0.71 16.26
N THR A 68 -4.11 0.05 15.21
CA THR A 68 -3.78 -1.37 15.01
C THR A 68 -2.28 -1.50 14.75
N ARG A 69 -1.68 -2.61 15.17
CA ARG A 69 -0.25 -2.90 14.94
C ARG A 69 0.13 -2.79 13.46
N ARG A 70 -0.73 -3.30 12.59
CA ARG A 70 -0.54 -3.24 11.14
C ARG A 70 -0.50 -1.80 10.62
N PHE A 71 -1.42 -0.96 11.08
CA PHE A 71 -1.46 0.45 10.66
C PHE A 71 -0.21 1.20 11.15
N ALA A 72 0.16 1.00 12.41
CA ALA A 72 1.36 1.58 12.99
C ALA A 72 2.63 1.15 12.22
N ALA A 73 2.77 -0.14 11.94
CA ALA A 73 3.88 -0.68 11.15
C ALA A 73 3.92 -0.09 9.73
N GLY A 74 2.76 0.09 9.08
CA GLY A 74 2.68 0.71 7.75
C GLY A 74 3.12 2.17 7.75
N VAL A 75 2.66 2.97 8.70
CA VAL A 75 3.08 4.38 8.84
C VAL A 75 4.58 4.47 9.16
N TYR A 76 5.07 3.63 10.07
CA TYR A 76 6.50 3.55 10.40
C TYR A 76 7.32 3.23 9.16
N SER A 77 6.94 2.20 8.40
CA SER A 77 7.62 1.79 7.17
C SER A 77 7.62 2.91 6.11
N ASP A 78 6.51 3.65 5.97
CA ASP A 78 6.41 4.76 5.01
C ASP A 78 7.36 5.92 5.36
N VAL A 79 7.51 6.25 6.64
CA VAL A 79 8.45 7.28 7.08
C VAL A 79 9.89 6.78 6.96
N PHE A 80 10.15 5.57 7.46
CA PHE A 80 11.48 4.96 7.42
C PHE A 80 12.06 4.92 6.01
N ARG A 81 11.28 4.44 5.01
CA ARG A 81 11.77 4.37 3.62
C ARG A 81 12.14 5.73 3.04
N ILE A 82 11.43 6.78 3.39
CA ILE A 82 11.70 8.14 2.94
C ILE A 82 12.97 8.69 3.60
N ASP A 83 13.15 8.49 4.90
CA ASP A 83 14.36 8.89 5.61
C ASP A 83 15.60 8.12 5.13
N LEU A 84 15.46 6.82 4.88
CA LEU A 84 16.49 5.99 4.29
C LEU A 84 16.94 6.54 2.93
N LEU A 85 15.98 6.79 2.02
CA LEU A 85 16.27 7.28 0.66
C LEU A 85 16.88 8.68 0.65
N ALA A 86 16.51 9.53 1.61
CA ALA A 86 17.10 10.86 1.74
C ALA A 86 18.57 10.85 2.20
N GLN A 87 18.99 9.78 2.88
CA GLN A 87 20.29 9.71 3.54
C GLN A 87 21.26 8.70 2.88
N THR A 88 20.76 7.80 2.03
CA THR A 88 21.52 6.70 1.47
C THR A 88 21.34 6.55 -0.04
N ASP A 89 22.08 5.60 -0.63
CA ASP A 89 21.95 5.22 -2.04
C ASP A 89 21.19 3.90 -2.24
N PHE A 90 20.48 3.41 -1.24
CA PHE A 90 19.68 2.22 -1.35
C PHE A 90 18.53 2.36 -2.38
N ILE A 91 18.14 1.24 -2.95
CA ILE A 91 16.82 1.04 -3.50
C ILE A 91 15.95 0.47 -2.37
N TRP A 92 14.81 1.08 -2.09
CA TRP A 92 13.81 0.49 -1.22
C TRP A 92 13.03 -0.60 -1.93
N ALA A 93 12.76 -1.72 -1.25
CA ALA A 93 11.84 -2.74 -1.69
C ALA A 93 11.03 -3.29 -0.51
N ASP A 94 9.72 -3.36 -0.66
CA ASP A 94 8.85 -4.07 0.29
C ASP A 94 9.13 -5.58 0.21
N LEU A 95 8.98 -6.31 1.33
CA LEU A 95 9.24 -7.75 1.41
C LEU A 95 8.17 -8.63 0.72
N ASP A 96 7.34 -8.02 -0.09
CA ASP A 96 6.42 -8.67 -1.03
C ASP A 96 6.66 -8.23 -2.48
N ALA A 97 7.82 -7.64 -2.77
CA ALA A 97 8.25 -7.25 -4.11
C ALA A 97 9.31 -8.24 -4.64
N TYR A 98 8.88 -9.29 -5.33
CA TYR A 98 9.74 -10.31 -5.91
C TYR A 98 10.59 -9.73 -7.06
N CYS A 99 11.91 -9.91 -7.01
CA CYS A 99 12.85 -9.39 -8.00
C CYS A 99 13.02 -10.37 -9.16
N VAL A 100 12.55 -9.99 -10.34
CA VAL A 100 12.66 -10.79 -11.58
C VAL A 100 13.99 -10.53 -12.28
N ARG A 101 14.40 -9.26 -12.32
CA ARG A 101 15.63 -8.78 -12.93
C ARG A 101 16.30 -7.75 -12.06
N ARG A 102 17.61 -7.59 -12.26
CA ARG A 102 18.38 -6.55 -11.59
C ARG A 102 17.71 -5.18 -11.72
N LEU A 103 17.55 -4.52 -10.58
CA LEU A 103 16.98 -3.18 -10.52
C LEU A 103 18.02 -2.15 -10.92
N GLU A 104 17.74 -1.41 -11.99
CA GLU A 104 18.61 -0.35 -12.50
C GLU A 104 17.82 0.96 -12.60
N PRO A 105 18.02 1.89 -11.66
CA PRO A 105 17.37 3.19 -11.70
C PRO A 105 17.74 3.99 -12.95
N ILE A 106 16.77 4.64 -13.58
CA ILE A 106 16.99 5.54 -14.72
C ILE A 106 17.08 6.97 -14.17
N GLU A 107 18.20 7.64 -14.43
CA GLU A 107 18.48 8.99 -13.90
C GLU A 107 18.37 9.07 -12.37
N GLY A 108 18.59 7.95 -11.68
CA GLY A 108 18.45 7.83 -10.24
C GLY A 108 17.05 7.54 -9.74
N TYR A 109 16.04 7.46 -10.61
CA TYR A 109 14.66 7.13 -10.27
C TYR A 109 14.35 5.66 -10.54
N LEU A 110 13.63 5.07 -9.59
CA LEU A 110 12.97 3.77 -9.75
C LEU A 110 11.63 3.86 -9.04
N VAL A 111 10.57 4.05 -9.78
CA VAL A 111 9.20 4.17 -9.27
C VAL A 111 8.25 3.74 -10.37
N GLY A 112 7.27 2.90 -10.07
CA GLY A 112 6.31 2.37 -11.03
C GLY A 112 4.88 2.72 -10.67
N THR A 113 3.99 2.67 -11.67
CA THR A 113 2.56 2.84 -11.46
C THR A 113 1.84 1.50 -11.32
N THR A 114 0.85 1.43 -10.44
CA THR A 114 -0.09 0.30 -10.34
C THR A 114 -1.31 0.44 -11.25
N ASN A 115 -1.45 1.59 -11.92
CA ASN A 115 -2.59 1.85 -12.81
C ASN A 115 -2.11 2.64 -14.04
N PRO A 116 -2.12 2.02 -15.22
CA PRO A 116 -1.57 2.65 -16.43
C PRO A 116 -2.40 3.84 -16.91
N GLN A 117 -3.72 3.86 -16.65
CA GLN A 117 -4.61 4.93 -17.11
C GLN A 117 -4.54 6.19 -16.23
N LYS A 118 -4.15 6.05 -14.95
CA LYS A 118 -4.23 7.13 -13.97
C LYS A 118 -2.88 7.54 -13.39
N LEU A 119 -1.78 6.94 -13.85
CA LEU A 119 -0.45 7.14 -13.29
C LEU A 119 -0.52 7.23 -11.76
N LYS A 120 -0.77 6.09 -11.10
CA LYS A 120 -0.78 5.96 -9.65
C LYS A 120 0.52 5.32 -9.18
N PRO A 121 1.58 6.11 -8.92
CA PRO A 121 2.82 5.60 -8.37
C PRO A 121 2.60 4.86 -7.07
N ASN A 122 3.37 3.81 -6.87
CA ASN A 122 3.38 3.03 -5.65
C ASN A 122 4.80 3.04 -5.06
N ASN A 123 4.89 2.90 -3.75
CA ASN A 123 6.15 2.99 -3.00
C ASN A 123 6.71 1.64 -2.55
N GLY A 124 6.16 0.53 -3.07
CA GLY A 124 6.64 -0.83 -2.74
C GLY A 124 8.04 -1.13 -3.27
N VAL A 125 8.38 -0.63 -4.46
CA VAL A 125 9.77 -0.53 -4.95
C VAL A 125 10.02 0.92 -5.31
N LEU A 126 11.01 1.54 -4.65
CA LEU A 126 11.18 2.98 -4.73
C LEU A 126 12.66 3.39 -4.67
N ARG A 127 13.07 4.26 -5.57
CA ARG A 127 14.25 5.11 -5.43
C ARG A 127 13.93 6.48 -6.02
N LEU A 128 14.27 7.51 -5.28
CA LEU A 128 14.29 8.90 -5.73
C LEU A 128 15.70 9.45 -5.48
N PRO A 129 16.26 10.25 -6.37
CA PRO A 129 17.55 10.90 -6.13
C PRO A 129 17.49 11.73 -4.84
N ARG A 130 18.60 11.85 -4.10
CA ARG A 130 18.65 12.72 -2.90
C ARG A 130 18.31 14.17 -3.20
N ALA A 131 18.56 14.63 -4.42
CA ALA A 131 18.21 15.97 -4.89
C ALA A 131 16.75 16.11 -5.36
N SER A 132 15.95 15.02 -5.31
CA SER A 132 14.54 15.04 -5.70
C SER A 132 13.74 16.02 -4.84
N GLU A 133 13.06 16.94 -5.49
CA GLU A 133 12.15 17.88 -4.82
C GLU A 133 10.92 17.14 -4.26
N ALA A 134 10.47 16.08 -4.95
CA ALA A 134 9.39 15.22 -4.45
C ALA A 134 9.80 14.52 -3.15
N LEU A 135 11.03 13.96 -3.08
CA LEU A 135 11.55 13.34 -1.86
C LEU A 135 11.58 14.34 -0.70
N ARG A 136 12.07 15.55 -0.94
CA ARG A 136 12.09 16.62 0.05
C ARG A 136 10.68 16.98 0.53
N LEU A 137 9.73 17.19 -0.38
CA LEU A 137 8.33 17.52 -0.03
C LEU A 137 7.65 16.42 0.77
N ILE A 138 7.90 15.15 0.43
CA ILE A 138 7.35 14.01 1.17
C ILE A 138 7.93 14.00 2.58
N ARG A 139 9.24 14.12 2.71
CA ARG A 139 9.92 14.11 4.00
C ARG A 139 9.44 15.25 4.91
N ASP A 140 9.39 16.47 4.38
CA ASP A 140 8.92 17.65 5.12
C ASP A 140 7.48 17.44 5.63
N PHE A 141 6.62 16.83 4.82
CA PHE A 141 5.24 16.54 5.20
C PHE A 141 5.13 15.45 6.28
N LEU A 142 5.92 14.38 6.16
CA LEU A 142 5.88 13.26 7.09
C LEU A 142 6.40 13.64 8.48
N HIS A 143 7.36 14.57 8.54
CA HIS A 143 7.94 15.08 9.78
C HIS A 143 7.26 16.35 10.33
N ASP A 144 6.26 16.92 9.63
CA ASP A 144 5.49 18.03 10.19
C ASP A 144 4.62 17.53 11.36
N PRO A 145 4.78 18.05 12.57
CA PRO A 145 3.96 17.66 13.73
C PRO A 145 2.47 18.00 13.57
N ASN A 146 2.11 18.77 12.54
CA ASN A 146 0.73 19.13 12.18
C ASN A 146 0.55 19.16 10.66
N PRO A 147 0.73 18.04 9.95
CA PRO A 147 0.75 18.04 8.50
C PRO A 147 -0.60 18.43 7.90
N ILE A 148 -0.53 19.35 6.93
CA ILE A 148 -1.72 19.78 6.19
C ILE A 148 -1.52 19.43 4.73
N PRO A 149 -2.23 18.41 4.21
CA PRO A 149 -2.09 18.01 2.83
C PRO A 149 -2.39 19.16 1.87
N TRP A 150 -1.42 19.54 1.02
CA TRP A 150 -1.57 20.64 0.05
C TRP A 150 -2.66 20.39 -1.00
N TRP A 151 -3.05 19.13 -1.18
CA TRP A 151 -4.12 18.71 -2.10
C TRP A 151 -5.52 18.71 -1.47
N PHE A 152 -5.65 19.10 -0.20
CA PHE A 152 -6.96 19.25 0.43
C PHE A 152 -7.69 20.47 -0.13
N PRO A 153 -9.03 20.40 -0.23
CA PRO A 153 -9.85 21.59 -0.49
C PRO A 153 -9.59 22.69 0.54
N GLU A 154 -9.66 23.94 0.12
CA GLU A 154 -9.34 25.11 0.98
C GLU A 154 -10.10 25.11 2.30
N ARG A 155 -11.38 24.70 2.29
CA ARG A 155 -12.18 24.54 3.52
C ARG A 155 -11.53 23.59 4.53
N ARG A 156 -10.96 22.44 4.07
CA ARG A 156 -10.28 21.49 4.95
C ARG A 156 -8.95 22.03 5.46
N LYS A 157 -8.22 22.75 4.62
CA LYS A 157 -6.97 23.42 5.02
C LYS A 157 -7.25 24.46 6.08
N ALA A 158 -8.24 25.35 5.87
CA ALA A 158 -8.63 26.38 6.82
C ALA A 158 -9.04 25.77 8.18
N PHE A 159 -9.80 24.69 8.18
CA PHE A 159 -10.16 23.97 9.41
C PHE A 159 -8.93 23.44 10.16
N ARG A 160 -7.96 22.85 9.45
CA ARG A 160 -6.73 22.37 10.07
C ARG A 160 -5.84 23.51 10.57
N LEU A 161 -5.75 24.61 9.83
CA LEU A 161 -5.04 25.81 10.27
C LEU A 161 -5.65 26.40 11.55
N ALA A 162 -6.98 26.47 11.65
CA ALA A 162 -7.65 26.91 12.86
C ALA A 162 -7.36 25.98 14.06
N LYS A 163 -7.36 24.67 13.86
CA LYS A 163 -6.92 23.69 14.88
C LYS A 163 -5.46 23.92 15.30
N LYS A 164 -4.56 24.12 14.35
CA LYS A 164 -3.15 24.41 14.64
C LYS A 164 -3.01 25.68 15.48
N ALA A 165 -3.75 26.72 15.16
CA ALA A 165 -3.75 27.99 15.90
C ALA A 165 -4.31 27.85 17.34
N SER A 166 -5.19 26.86 17.60
CA SER A 166 -5.68 26.55 18.95
C SER A 166 -4.75 25.64 19.77
N GLY A 167 -3.54 25.35 19.26
CA GLY A 167 -2.55 24.52 19.96
C GLY A 167 -2.80 23.00 19.87
N LEU A 168 -3.81 22.56 19.15
CA LEU A 168 -4.06 21.13 18.94
C LEU A 168 -2.98 20.55 18.01
N ARG A 169 -2.47 19.37 18.38
CA ARG A 169 -1.51 18.61 17.58
C ARG A 169 -2.17 17.41 16.94
N TRP A 170 -1.67 17.01 15.78
CA TRP A 170 -1.99 15.76 15.10
C TRP A 170 -0.82 15.41 14.20
N GLY A 171 -0.41 14.17 14.20
CA GLY A 171 0.66 13.68 13.32
C GLY A 171 0.10 13.00 12.07
N ILE A 172 1.00 12.42 11.30
CA ILE A 172 0.67 11.64 10.09
C ILE A 172 -0.19 10.41 10.41
N GLU A 173 -0.06 9.85 11.60
CA GLU A 173 -0.80 8.70 12.11
C GLU A 173 -2.32 8.94 12.19
N THR A 174 -2.76 10.20 12.21
CA THR A 174 -4.19 10.56 12.26
C THR A 174 -4.88 10.54 10.88
N PHE A 175 -4.13 10.26 9.83
CA PHE A 175 -4.67 10.21 8.48
C PHE A 175 -5.10 8.78 8.11
N LYS A 176 -5.88 8.66 7.04
CA LYS A 176 -6.23 7.36 6.49
C LYS A 176 -4.99 6.65 5.97
N TRP A 177 -5.02 5.33 5.98
CA TRP A 177 -4.08 4.48 5.26
C TRP A 177 -3.78 5.06 3.86
N SER A 178 -2.61 4.89 3.36
CA SER A 178 -2.11 5.41 2.08
C SER A 178 -1.69 6.89 2.05
N VAL A 179 -2.09 7.73 3.00
CA VAL A 179 -1.68 9.16 2.97
C VAL A 179 -0.19 9.31 3.21
N SER A 180 0.40 8.51 4.10
CA SER A 180 1.83 8.48 4.39
C SER A 180 2.67 7.85 3.27
N GLY A 181 2.08 6.98 2.48
CA GLY A 181 2.75 6.19 1.43
C GLY A 181 2.36 6.60 0.00
N PRO A 182 1.61 5.75 -0.74
CA PRO A 182 1.38 5.96 -2.18
C PRO A 182 0.68 7.28 -2.53
N MET A 183 -0.17 7.81 -1.63
CA MET A 183 -0.90 9.03 -1.94
C MET A 183 0.01 10.25 -1.92
N ILE A 184 0.85 10.42 -0.89
CA ILE A 184 1.76 11.57 -0.84
C ILE A 184 2.81 11.46 -1.95
N LEU A 185 3.32 10.25 -2.23
CA LEU A 185 4.25 10.02 -3.34
C LEU A 185 3.65 10.50 -4.66
N ASN A 186 2.42 10.06 -4.97
CA ASN A 186 1.71 10.50 -6.17
C ASN A 186 1.56 12.04 -6.21
N LYS A 187 1.12 12.64 -5.11
CA LYS A 187 0.90 14.09 -5.03
C LYS A 187 2.20 14.90 -5.14
N ALA A 188 3.30 14.40 -4.59
CA ALA A 188 4.60 15.06 -4.67
C ALA A 188 5.16 14.98 -6.09
N LEU A 189 5.21 13.78 -6.70
CA LEU A 189 5.72 13.59 -8.06
C LEU A 189 4.96 14.44 -9.10
N HIS A 190 3.64 14.50 -8.99
CA HIS A 190 2.84 15.37 -9.86
C HIS A 190 3.10 16.86 -9.62
N ARG A 191 3.32 17.28 -8.37
CA ARG A 191 3.56 18.68 -8.04
C ARG A 191 4.90 19.18 -8.54
N THR A 192 5.92 18.33 -8.54
CA THR A 192 7.29 18.68 -8.95
C THR A 192 7.56 18.40 -10.42
N GLY A 193 6.65 17.72 -11.12
CA GLY A 193 6.87 17.26 -12.50
C GLY A 193 7.66 15.96 -12.59
N GLU A 194 8.16 15.42 -11.47
CA GLU A 194 8.95 14.17 -11.42
C GLU A 194 8.12 12.92 -11.76
N VAL A 195 6.81 13.06 -11.92
CA VAL A 195 5.92 12.01 -12.44
C VAL A 195 6.36 11.51 -13.83
N ALA A 196 7.15 12.29 -14.57
CA ALA A 196 7.73 11.89 -15.87
C ALA A 196 8.69 10.69 -15.76
N HIS A 197 9.25 10.42 -14.57
CA HIS A 197 10.15 9.28 -14.33
C HIS A 197 9.41 8.01 -13.89
N VAL A 198 8.07 8.04 -13.79
CA VAL A 198 7.29 6.87 -13.37
C VAL A 198 7.26 5.82 -14.48
N LEU A 199 7.79 4.64 -14.17
CA LEU A 199 7.81 3.50 -15.06
C LEU A 199 6.39 2.97 -15.34
N PRO A 200 6.14 2.41 -16.52
CA PRO A 200 4.87 1.77 -16.85
C PRO A 200 4.59 0.58 -15.91
N GLN A 201 3.31 0.24 -15.78
CA GLN A 201 2.84 -0.80 -14.85
C GLN A 201 3.60 -2.14 -14.97
N PRO A 202 3.87 -2.70 -16.16
CA PRO A 202 4.55 -3.99 -16.27
C PRO A 202 5.94 -4.02 -15.66
N ALA A 203 6.58 -2.86 -15.47
CA ALA A 203 7.94 -2.82 -14.96
C ALA A 203 8.06 -3.30 -13.51
N LEU A 204 7.15 -2.86 -12.63
CA LEU A 204 7.21 -3.18 -11.20
C LEU A 204 5.91 -3.83 -10.66
N TYR A 205 4.81 -3.70 -11.38
CA TYR A 205 3.47 -4.13 -10.94
C TYR A 205 2.70 -4.80 -12.09
N PRO A 206 3.23 -5.87 -12.71
CA PRO A 206 2.54 -6.57 -13.83
C PRO A 206 1.16 -7.08 -13.41
N VAL A 207 1.02 -7.43 -12.14
CA VAL A 207 -0.26 -7.72 -11.47
C VAL A 207 -0.62 -6.52 -10.61
N ASN A 208 -1.89 -6.19 -10.48
CA ASN A 208 -2.36 -5.14 -9.57
C ASN A 208 -3.04 -5.74 -8.32
N HIS A 209 -3.29 -4.90 -7.33
CA HIS A 209 -3.88 -5.33 -6.07
C HIS A 209 -5.20 -6.10 -6.22
N ASN A 210 -6.06 -5.73 -7.19
CA ASN A 210 -7.35 -6.37 -7.38
C ASN A 210 -7.27 -7.70 -8.14
N THR A 211 -6.13 -8.00 -8.76
CA THR A 211 -5.91 -9.22 -9.55
C THR A 211 -4.78 -10.08 -9.00
N CYS A 212 -4.25 -9.76 -7.81
CA CYS A 212 -3.12 -10.48 -7.21
C CYS A 212 -3.45 -11.94 -6.89
N VAL A 213 -4.72 -12.31 -6.75
CA VAL A 213 -5.16 -13.69 -6.61
C VAL A 213 -4.73 -14.56 -7.79
N GLN A 214 -4.52 -14.01 -8.98
CA GLN A 214 -3.98 -14.74 -10.14
C GLN A 214 -2.59 -15.35 -9.87
N LEU A 215 -1.83 -14.81 -8.92
CA LEU A 215 -0.55 -15.38 -8.49
C LEU A 215 -0.71 -16.73 -7.78
N LEU A 216 -1.93 -17.07 -7.36
CA LEU A 216 -2.29 -18.33 -6.71
C LEU A 216 -2.95 -19.32 -7.67
N ASP A 217 -3.30 -18.91 -8.89
CA ASP A 217 -3.91 -19.80 -9.87
C ASP A 217 -2.84 -20.66 -10.57
N PRO A 218 -2.87 -22.02 -10.41
CA PRO A 218 -1.93 -22.91 -11.11
C PRO A 218 -2.07 -22.89 -12.64
N LYS A 219 -3.17 -22.34 -13.18
CA LYS A 219 -3.44 -22.24 -14.62
C LYS A 219 -3.03 -20.90 -15.20
N ALA A 220 -2.62 -19.94 -14.36
CA ALA A 220 -2.19 -18.63 -14.83
C ALA A 220 -0.95 -18.74 -15.74
N ASP A 221 -0.90 -17.91 -16.76
CA ASP A 221 0.29 -17.77 -17.60
C ASP A 221 1.37 -16.95 -16.86
N HIS A 222 2.32 -17.65 -16.26
CA HIS A 222 3.41 -17.01 -15.51
C HIS A 222 4.28 -16.10 -16.40
N ALA A 223 4.35 -16.33 -17.71
CA ALA A 223 5.09 -15.47 -18.63
C ALA A 223 4.46 -14.07 -18.74
N ALA A 224 3.16 -13.97 -18.49
CA ALA A 224 2.48 -12.67 -18.44
C ALA A 224 2.90 -11.81 -17.21
N PHE A 225 3.42 -12.44 -16.15
CA PHE A 225 3.92 -11.74 -14.98
C PHE A 225 5.41 -11.35 -15.12
N GLU A 226 6.16 -12.03 -15.98
CA GLU A 226 7.60 -11.85 -16.15
C GLU A 226 7.95 -11.48 -17.61
N THR A 227 7.33 -10.42 -18.15
CA THR A 227 7.63 -9.91 -19.49
C THR A 227 9.08 -9.37 -19.59
N PRO A 228 9.63 -9.10 -20.78
CA PRO A 228 10.96 -8.51 -20.93
C PRO A 228 11.16 -7.20 -20.17
N GLU A 229 10.11 -6.42 -19.93
CA GLU A 229 10.15 -5.15 -19.21
C GLU A 229 10.01 -5.31 -17.70
N THR A 230 9.61 -6.49 -17.21
CA THR A 230 9.34 -6.70 -15.78
C THR A 230 10.63 -6.79 -14.99
N LEU A 231 10.81 -5.92 -14.04
CA LEU A 231 11.91 -5.89 -13.08
C LEU A 231 11.50 -6.55 -11.75
N SER A 232 10.25 -6.35 -11.35
CA SER A 232 9.70 -6.86 -10.10
C SER A 232 8.23 -7.27 -10.27
N VAL A 233 7.81 -8.30 -9.51
CA VAL A 233 6.40 -8.68 -9.35
C VAL A 233 6.00 -8.42 -7.91
N HIS A 234 5.12 -7.45 -7.70
CA HIS A 234 4.63 -7.16 -6.35
C HIS A 234 3.52 -8.15 -5.98
N LEU A 235 3.72 -8.89 -4.90
CA LEU A 235 2.85 -9.99 -4.49
C LEU A 235 1.60 -9.49 -3.73
N PHE A 236 1.68 -8.32 -3.13
CA PHE A 236 0.67 -7.67 -2.29
C PHE A 236 0.31 -8.45 -1.01
N GLY A 237 0.08 -7.74 0.07
CA GLY A 237 -0.36 -8.34 1.34
C GLY A 237 -1.70 -9.10 1.21
N ALA A 238 -2.58 -8.70 0.27
CA ALA A 238 -3.83 -9.41 -0.01
C ALA A 238 -3.61 -10.87 -0.44
N THR A 239 -2.53 -11.18 -1.16
CA THR A 239 -2.19 -12.56 -1.54
C THR A 239 -1.95 -13.43 -0.30
N LYS A 240 -1.31 -12.89 0.75
CA LYS A 240 -1.12 -13.63 2.01
C LYS A 240 -2.44 -13.94 2.69
N LEU A 241 -3.41 -13.01 2.63
CA LEU A 241 -4.75 -13.23 3.19
C LEU A 241 -5.48 -14.37 2.47
N HIS A 242 -5.43 -14.41 1.14
CA HIS A 242 -5.99 -15.52 0.37
C HIS A 242 -5.29 -16.83 0.66
N LEU A 243 -3.95 -16.85 0.78
CA LEU A 243 -3.20 -18.04 1.17
C LEU A 243 -3.67 -18.60 2.52
N ILE A 244 -3.84 -17.73 3.50
CA ILE A 244 -4.30 -18.13 4.84
C ILE A 244 -5.76 -18.59 4.81
N ALA A 245 -6.64 -17.85 4.13
CA ALA A 245 -8.08 -18.11 4.16
C ALA A 245 -8.50 -19.34 3.33
N GLU A 246 -7.79 -19.65 2.23
CA GLU A 246 -8.24 -20.60 1.22
C GLU A 246 -7.28 -21.78 1.01
N HIS A 247 -6.02 -21.64 1.50
CA HIS A 247 -4.94 -22.60 1.19
C HIS A 247 -4.09 -22.97 2.41
N ASP A 248 -4.60 -22.82 3.63
CA ASP A 248 -3.89 -23.14 4.88
C ASP A 248 -2.50 -22.48 4.99
N GLY A 249 -2.34 -21.32 4.39
CA GLY A 249 -1.08 -20.54 4.37
C GLY A 249 -0.02 -21.08 3.41
N LEU A 250 -0.31 -22.08 2.59
CA LEU A 250 0.61 -22.69 1.61
C LEU A 250 0.23 -22.32 0.18
N PRO A 251 1.19 -22.13 -0.73
CA PRO A 251 0.87 -21.84 -2.12
C PRO A 251 0.33 -23.07 -2.84
N PRO A 252 -0.73 -22.93 -3.66
CA PRO A 252 -1.21 -24.00 -4.51
C PRO A 252 -0.08 -24.52 -5.42
N THR A 253 0.04 -25.83 -5.50
CA THR A 253 1.08 -26.47 -6.34
C THR A 253 0.93 -26.04 -7.80
N GLY A 254 2.02 -25.53 -8.39
CA GLY A 254 2.05 -25.02 -9.77
C GLY A 254 1.60 -23.56 -9.90
N SER A 255 1.21 -22.87 -8.82
CA SER A 255 0.98 -21.44 -8.83
C SER A 255 2.27 -20.63 -9.02
N TYR A 256 2.15 -19.35 -9.33
CA TYR A 256 3.34 -18.49 -9.45
C TYR A 256 4.12 -18.42 -8.14
N ILE A 257 3.45 -18.31 -6.99
CA ILE A 257 4.10 -18.30 -5.67
C ILE A 257 4.88 -19.61 -5.43
N ASP A 258 4.28 -20.78 -5.71
CA ASP A 258 4.96 -22.07 -5.61
C ASP A 258 6.19 -22.13 -6.53
N THR A 259 6.06 -21.61 -7.75
CA THR A 259 7.15 -21.60 -8.74
C THR A 259 8.33 -20.76 -8.29
N ILE A 260 8.09 -19.54 -7.75
CA ILE A 260 9.17 -18.68 -7.28
C ILE A 260 9.84 -19.22 -6.00
N CYS A 261 9.07 -19.86 -5.10
CA CYS A 261 9.65 -20.53 -3.93
C CYS A 261 10.62 -21.64 -4.37
N LYS A 262 10.20 -22.50 -5.32
CA LYS A 262 11.06 -23.55 -5.88
C LYS A 262 12.29 -23.01 -6.60
N ARG A 263 12.17 -21.90 -7.32
CA ARG A 263 13.30 -21.22 -8.01
C ARG A 263 14.41 -20.80 -7.05
N HIS A 264 14.08 -20.56 -5.80
CA HIS A 264 15.03 -20.10 -4.77
C HIS A 264 15.29 -21.15 -3.67
N ASP A 265 14.90 -22.39 -3.87
CA ASP A 265 15.05 -23.49 -2.91
C ASP A 265 14.47 -23.10 -1.53
N VAL A 266 13.25 -22.55 -1.52
CA VAL A 266 12.49 -22.24 -0.30
C VAL A 266 11.33 -23.21 -0.17
N ASP A 267 11.30 -23.95 0.94
CA ASP A 267 10.18 -24.83 1.28
C ASP A 267 9.12 -24.05 2.07
N PRO A 268 7.93 -23.82 1.50
CA PRO A 268 6.86 -23.11 2.20
C PRO A 268 6.41 -23.79 3.50
N ALA A 269 6.53 -25.12 3.59
CA ALA A 269 6.12 -25.86 4.78
C ALA A 269 7.13 -25.68 5.95
N ALA A 270 8.42 -25.46 5.62
CA ALA A 270 9.44 -25.19 6.62
C ALA A 270 9.35 -23.78 7.22
N PHE A 271 8.83 -22.81 6.46
CA PHE A 271 8.71 -21.40 6.85
C PHE A 271 7.28 -20.88 6.65
N PRO A 272 6.29 -21.44 7.32
CA PRO A 272 4.89 -21.12 7.06
C PRO A 272 4.58 -19.65 7.31
N LEU A 273 3.55 -19.14 6.63
CA LEU A 273 2.93 -17.88 7.02
C LEU A 273 2.45 -18.02 8.47
N ALA A 274 2.92 -17.14 9.35
CA ALA A 274 2.63 -17.24 10.77
C ALA A 274 1.10 -17.24 10.99
N ALA A 275 0.60 -18.35 11.51
CA ALA A 275 -0.77 -18.49 11.99
C ALA A 275 -0.98 -17.78 13.35
N GLY A 276 -0.07 -16.89 13.75
CA GLY A 276 -0.10 -16.19 15.02
C GLY A 276 -0.27 -14.70 14.85
N THR A 277 -0.88 -14.06 15.79
CA THR A 277 -1.09 -12.62 16.02
C THR A 277 -1.28 -11.73 14.77
N ASP A 278 -0.41 -11.80 13.78
CA ASP A 278 -0.49 -10.96 12.58
C ASP A 278 -1.57 -11.43 11.58
N ALA A 279 -1.82 -12.74 11.48
CA ALA A 279 -2.90 -13.27 10.64
C ALA A 279 -4.27 -13.01 11.29
N ALA A 280 -4.37 -13.13 12.61
CA ALA A 280 -5.59 -12.80 13.35
C ALA A 280 -5.85 -11.28 13.34
N GLU A 281 -4.81 -10.44 13.42
CA GLU A 281 -4.92 -8.99 13.25
C GLU A 281 -5.17 -8.60 11.78
N LEU A 282 -4.65 -9.34 10.81
CA LEU A 282 -4.95 -9.18 9.38
C LEU A 282 -6.43 -9.49 9.08
N VAL A 283 -7.01 -10.48 9.78
CA VAL A 283 -8.43 -10.87 9.67
C VAL A 283 -9.32 -10.01 10.58
N ALA A 284 -8.77 -9.37 11.61
CA ALA A 284 -9.53 -8.60 12.60
C ALA A 284 -9.74 -7.12 12.25
N ASP A 285 -9.32 -6.64 11.07
CA ASP A 285 -9.78 -5.35 10.53
C ASP A 285 -10.91 -5.58 9.51
N PRO A 286 -12.15 -5.83 10.00
CA PRO A 286 -13.27 -6.22 9.16
C PRO A 286 -13.69 -5.13 8.15
N ASP A 287 -13.35 -3.85 8.42
CA ASP A 287 -13.73 -2.74 7.55
C ASP A 287 -12.78 -2.57 6.35
N PHE A 288 -11.53 -3.06 6.46
CA PHE A 288 -10.55 -2.94 5.39
C PHE A 288 -10.52 -4.18 4.49
N ASP A 289 -10.47 -5.38 5.07
CA ASP A 289 -10.21 -6.62 4.33
C ASP A 289 -11.49 -7.22 3.71
N ALA A 290 -12.63 -7.18 4.40
CA ALA A 290 -13.91 -7.59 3.84
C ALA A 290 -14.35 -6.66 2.69
N ALA A 291 -14.08 -5.37 2.77
CA ALA A 291 -14.36 -4.43 1.70
C ALA A 291 -13.45 -4.63 0.47
N ILE A 292 -12.22 -5.10 0.66
CA ILE A 292 -11.28 -5.42 -0.43
C ILE A 292 -11.67 -6.73 -1.09
N LEU A 293 -11.94 -7.79 -0.31
CA LEU A 293 -12.37 -9.09 -0.83
C LEU A 293 -13.72 -8.99 -1.57
N ALA A 294 -14.69 -8.25 -1.00
CA ALA A 294 -15.98 -8.02 -1.63
C ALA A 294 -15.88 -7.16 -2.90
N ARG A 295 -14.95 -6.18 -2.96
CA ARG A 295 -14.70 -5.38 -4.15
C ARG A 295 -13.95 -6.17 -5.23
N GLY A 296 -13.04 -7.07 -4.86
CA GLY A 296 -12.35 -7.97 -5.77
C GLY A 296 -13.35 -8.87 -6.51
N ALA A 297 -14.17 -9.60 -5.77
CA ALA A 297 -15.20 -10.48 -6.34
C ALA A 297 -16.24 -9.72 -7.19
N ALA A 298 -16.74 -8.57 -6.71
CA ALA A 298 -17.69 -7.76 -7.47
C ALA A 298 -17.07 -7.16 -8.75
N GLN A 299 -15.78 -6.86 -8.75
CA GLN A 299 -15.06 -6.31 -9.90
C GLN A 299 -14.74 -7.40 -10.94
N GLU A 300 -14.48 -8.63 -10.51
CA GLU A 300 -14.32 -9.79 -11.41
C GLU A 300 -15.64 -10.14 -12.09
N ASP A 301 -16.75 -10.18 -11.36
CA ASP A 301 -18.09 -10.38 -11.93
C ASP A 301 -18.45 -9.26 -12.91
N GLU A 302 -18.14 -8.01 -12.59
CA GLU A 302 -18.39 -6.88 -13.48
C GLU A 302 -17.48 -6.90 -14.73
N ASN A 303 -16.24 -7.35 -14.60
CA ASN A 303 -15.32 -7.50 -15.72
C ASN A 303 -15.69 -8.68 -16.61
N HIS A 304 -16.08 -9.83 -16.04
CA HIS A 304 -16.60 -10.97 -16.80
C HIS A 304 -17.90 -10.61 -17.54
N ALA A 305 -18.81 -9.87 -16.88
CA ALA A 305 -20.03 -9.39 -17.52
C ALA A 305 -19.76 -8.42 -18.69
N LYS A 306 -18.77 -7.54 -18.57
CA LYS A 306 -18.36 -6.61 -19.65
C LYS A 306 -17.71 -7.32 -20.84
N ILE A 307 -16.98 -8.40 -20.58
CA ILE A 307 -16.36 -9.23 -21.64
C ILE A 307 -17.42 -10.07 -22.35
N ALA A 308 -18.41 -10.59 -21.62
CA ALA A 308 -19.49 -11.43 -22.14
C ALA A 308 -20.56 -10.62 -22.90
N ASP A 309 -20.85 -9.40 -22.49
CA ASP A 309 -21.84 -8.50 -23.13
C ASP A 309 -21.43 -7.01 -23.03
N PRO A 310 -20.56 -6.54 -23.93
CA PRO A 310 -20.09 -5.16 -23.91
C PRO A 310 -21.20 -4.13 -24.17
N VAL A 311 -22.31 -4.49 -24.81
CA VAL A 311 -23.45 -3.61 -25.10
C VAL A 311 -24.39 -3.53 -23.89
N GLY A 312 -24.64 -4.64 -23.21
CA GLY A 312 -25.46 -4.70 -22.00
C GLY A 312 -24.82 -3.98 -20.80
N ALA A 313 -23.50 -4.04 -20.68
CA ALA A 313 -22.75 -3.37 -19.61
C ALA A 313 -22.84 -1.84 -19.70
N ALA A 314 -22.86 -1.26 -20.90
CA ALA A 314 -23.06 0.18 -21.09
C ALA A 314 -24.48 0.62 -20.65
N ALA A 315 -25.51 -0.18 -20.90
CA ALA A 315 -26.88 0.10 -20.49
C ALA A 315 -27.10 0.04 -18.97
N LEU A 316 -26.40 -0.86 -18.28
CA LEU A 316 -26.45 -0.97 -16.80
C LEU A 316 -25.74 0.20 -16.11
N SER A 317 -24.65 0.70 -16.67
CA SER A 317 -23.96 1.90 -16.19
C SER A 317 -24.85 3.15 -16.26
N HIS A 318 -25.61 3.31 -17.34
CA HIS A 318 -26.58 4.42 -17.47
C HIS A 318 -27.76 4.31 -16.51
N ARG A 319 -28.22 3.10 -16.16
CA ARG A 319 -29.31 2.92 -15.19
C ARG A 319 -28.88 3.19 -13.75
N ARG A 320 -27.65 2.92 -13.37
CA ARG A 320 -27.13 3.24 -12.03
C ARG A 320 -26.99 4.75 -11.79
N HIS A 321 -26.75 5.55 -12.81
CA HIS A 321 -26.71 7.02 -12.69
C HIS A 321 -28.08 7.67 -12.68
N ALA A 322 -29.13 6.98 -13.12
CA ALA A 322 -30.52 7.49 -13.11
C ALA A 322 -31.24 7.24 -11.78
N HIS A 323 -30.74 6.38 -10.89
CA HIS A 323 -31.37 6.05 -9.60
C HIS A 323 -30.81 6.82 -8.39
N THR A 324 -29.91 7.79 -8.58
CA THR A 324 -29.38 8.65 -7.50
C THR A 324 -29.95 10.07 -7.50
N ALA A 325 -31.08 10.31 -8.18
CA ALA A 325 -31.83 11.54 -7.97
C ALA A 325 -32.72 11.38 -6.74
N PRO A 326 -32.67 12.29 -5.74
CA PRO A 326 -33.55 12.21 -4.59
C PRO A 326 -35.00 12.48 -5.02
N THR A 327 -35.87 11.51 -4.82
CA THR A 327 -37.31 11.70 -4.88
C THR A 327 -37.74 12.66 -3.78
N THR A 328 -37.94 13.91 -4.12
CA THR A 328 -38.73 14.88 -3.36
C THR A 328 -40.20 14.50 -3.47
N SER A 329 -40.69 13.70 -2.51
CA SER A 329 -42.13 13.56 -2.29
C SER A 329 -42.34 12.91 -0.92
N ALA A 330 -42.47 13.73 0.11
CA ALA A 330 -43.25 13.50 1.33
C ALA A 330 -43.02 14.65 2.33
N LEU A 331 -43.54 15.83 2.03
CA LEU A 331 -43.77 16.88 3.03
C LEU A 331 -45.12 17.55 2.68
N SER A 332 -46.17 16.87 2.99
CA SER A 332 -47.50 17.46 3.10
C SER A 332 -48.29 16.55 4.06
N ASN A 333 -48.34 16.94 5.31
CA ASN A 333 -49.40 16.74 6.32
C ASN A 333 -48.75 16.63 7.72
N HIS A 334 -48.57 17.79 8.35
CA HIS A 334 -48.70 17.99 9.80
C HIS A 334 -48.53 19.47 10.13
N GLN A 335 -49.43 20.29 9.58
CA GLN A 335 -49.84 21.55 10.19
C GLN A 335 -51.24 21.36 10.71
N ASN A 336 -51.36 21.13 12.00
CA ASN A 336 -52.48 21.55 12.85
C ASN A 336 -52.41 20.76 14.16
N LYS A 337 -51.86 21.37 15.16
CA LYS A 337 -52.27 21.36 16.58
C LYS A 337 -51.07 21.76 17.42
N LEU A 338 -51.19 22.95 17.95
CA LEU A 338 -50.91 23.40 19.30
C LEU A 338 -50.63 24.91 19.30
N ALA A 339 -51.70 25.64 19.20
CA ALA A 339 -51.81 26.94 19.86
C ALA A 339 -52.24 26.66 21.31
N ASP A 340 -51.83 27.50 22.21
CA ASP A 340 -52.12 27.63 23.64
C ASP A 340 -51.10 27.05 24.61
N ALA A 341 -50.30 27.96 25.12
CA ALA A 341 -50.04 28.19 26.54
C ALA A 341 -48.74 28.96 26.75
N ALA A 342 -48.83 30.26 26.82
CA ALA A 342 -47.89 31.11 27.54
C ALA A 342 -48.43 31.32 28.98
N PRO A 343 -47.60 31.30 30.00
CA PRO A 343 -47.82 32.06 31.22
C PRO A 343 -46.72 33.11 31.46
N PRO A 344 -46.95 34.07 32.38
CA PRO A 344 -46.45 35.42 32.28
C PRO A 344 -45.14 35.71 33.08
N LEU A 345 -44.50 36.80 32.67
CA LEU A 345 -43.44 37.46 33.39
C LEU A 345 -43.84 37.97 34.78
N LYS A 346 -42.99 37.72 35.78
CA LYS A 346 -42.75 38.54 36.97
C LYS A 346 -41.23 38.48 37.18
N GLY A 347 -40.38 39.53 37.16
CA GLY A 347 -40.47 40.83 37.85
C GLY A 347 -39.88 40.68 39.26
N THR A 348 -38.57 40.76 39.40
CA THR A 348 -37.74 41.67 40.26
C THR A 348 -36.29 41.30 40.05
#